data_274f689662113d1ad2e3f83f5d9bdbaa
#
_entry.id   274f689662113d1ad2e3f83f5d9bdbaa
#
_cell.length_a   1.000
_cell.length_b   1.000
_cell.length_c   1.000
_cell.angle_alpha   90.00
_cell.angle_beta   90.00
_cell.angle_gamma   90.00
#
_symmetry.space_group_name_H-M   'P 1'
#
loop_
_entity.id
_entity.type
_entity.pdbx_description
1 polymer ?
#
loop_
_entity_poly.entity_id
_entity_poly.type
_entity_poly.pdbx_seq_one_letter_code
_entity_poly.pdbx_strand_id
1 'polypeptide(L)'
;REPMQDAAEKPAITPEIVAEHGLKPDEYQRLLKILGREPSLTELGIFSVMWSEHCSYKSSRVWLKTLPTSGPKVIQGPGENAGVVDLGDGDCAVFKMESHNHPSYIEPFQGAATGVGGIMRDVFTM
;
A
#
# COMPACT_ATOMS: atom_id res chain seq x y z
N ARG A 1 -21.70 26.80 -33.75
CA ARG A 1 -20.88 25.91 -32.84
C ARG A 1 -19.91 26.84 -32.17
N GLU A 2 -20.14 27.10 -30.90
CA GLU A 2 -19.18 27.81 -30.06
C GLU A 2 -17.89 26.96 -29.93
N PRO A 3 -16.71 27.59 -29.90
CA PRO A 3 -15.49 26.87 -29.66
C PRO A 3 -15.51 26.32 -28.22
N MET A 4 -15.20 25.05 -28.07
CA MET A 4 -15.02 24.40 -26.76
C MET A 4 -14.00 25.23 -25.96
N GLN A 5 -14.46 25.77 -24.84
CA GLN A 5 -13.67 26.53 -23.90
C GLN A 5 -12.62 25.60 -23.24
N ASP A 6 -11.42 26.13 -23.25
CA ASP A 6 -10.32 25.90 -22.32
C ASP A 6 -9.97 24.46 -21.93
N ALA A 7 -8.84 24.02 -22.48
CA ALA A 7 -7.95 23.16 -21.75
C ALA A 7 -7.54 23.89 -20.46
N ALA A 8 -8.17 23.55 -19.33
CA ALA A 8 -7.78 24.03 -18.03
C ALA A 8 -6.24 23.88 -17.91
N GLU A 9 -5.56 24.99 -17.64
CA GLU A 9 -4.11 25.01 -17.46
C GLU A 9 -3.75 23.90 -16.46
N LYS A 10 -2.96 22.93 -16.90
CA LYS A 10 -2.50 21.87 -16.03
C LYS A 10 -1.66 22.51 -14.94
N PRO A 11 -1.98 22.32 -13.65
CA PRO A 11 -1.22 22.94 -12.58
C PRO A 11 0.25 22.51 -12.71
N ALA A 12 1.15 23.48 -12.66
CA ALA A 12 2.59 23.20 -12.67
C ALA A 12 2.97 22.40 -11.44
N ILE A 13 3.78 21.38 -11.62
CA ILE A 13 4.28 20.57 -10.51
C ILE A 13 5.45 21.30 -9.85
N THR A 14 5.18 21.90 -8.69
CA THR A 14 6.20 22.58 -7.89
C THR A 14 6.83 21.65 -6.87
N PRO A 15 8.03 21.98 -6.33
CA PRO A 15 8.66 21.20 -5.25
C PRO A 15 7.76 21.04 -4.02
N GLU A 16 6.94 22.04 -3.71
CA GLU A 16 5.97 22.00 -2.60
C GLU A 16 4.90 20.95 -2.86
N ILE A 17 4.33 20.92 -4.07
CA ILE A 17 3.32 19.91 -4.47
C ILE A 17 3.94 18.51 -4.41
N VAL A 18 5.19 18.34 -4.83
CA VAL A 18 5.89 17.06 -4.74
C VAL A 18 6.04 16.62 -3.28
N ALA A 19 6.41 17.53 -2.39
CA ALA A 19 6.55 17.26 -0.96
C ALA A 19 5.19 16.95 -0.29
N GLU A 20 4.13 17.67 -0.63
CA GLU A 20 2.76 17.40 -0.17
C GLU A 20 2.27 16.00 -0.57
N HIS A 21 2.71 15.51 -1.72
CA HIS A 21 2.46 14.14 -2.16
C HIS A 21 3.39 13.09 -1.49
N GLY A 22 4.22 13.51 -0.54
CA GLY A 22 5.09 12.60 0.22
C GLY A 22 6.25 11.98 -0.57
N LEU A 23 6.56 12.52 -1.75
CA LEU A 23 7.71 12.11 -2.54
C LEU A 23 8.98 12.86 -2.11
N LYS A 24 10.06 12.13 -1.91
CA LYS A 24 11.37 12.71 -1.65
C LYS A 24 11.98 13.27 -2.96
N PRO A 25 12.91 14.22 -2.88
CA PRO A 25 13.54 14.79 -4.08
C PRO A 25 14.20 13.76 -5.00
N ASP A 26 14.86 12.75 -4.45
CA ASP A 26 15.48 11.66 -5.20
C ASP A 26 14.44 10.74 -5.87
N GLU A 27 13.32 10.49 -5.20
CA GLU A 27 12.17 9.75 -5.75
C GLU A 27 11.56 10.52 -6.93
N TYR A 28 11.38 11.83 -6.80
CA TYR A 28 10.88 12.66 -7.89
C TYR A 28 11.84 12.66 -9.10
N GLN A 29 13.14 12.76 -8.88
CA GLN A 29 14.12 12.65 -9.96
C GLN A 29 14.05 11.29 -10.67
N ARG A 30 13.82 10.22 -9.93
CA ARG A 30 13.61 8.88 -10.49
C ARG A 30 12.33 8.82 -11.31
N LEU A 31 11.25 9.46 -10.84
CA LEU A 31 9.99 9.56 -11.56
C LEU A 31 10.18 10.26 -12.91
N LEU A 32 10.86 11.42 -12.94
CA LEU A 32 11.18 12.14 -14.16
C LEU A 32 11.95 11.29 -15.17
N LYS A 33 12.91 10.48 -14.70
CA LYS A 33 13.66 9.55 -15.55
C LYS A 33 12.77 8.45 -16.14
N ILE A 34 11.83 7.93 -15.37
CA ILE A 34 10.91 6.87 -15.82
C ILE A 34 9.96 7.40 -16.87
N LEU A 35 9.40 8.58 -16.67
CA LEU A 35 8.44 9.20 -17.59
C LEU A 35 9.10 9.86 -18.80
N GLY A 36 10.35 10.30 -18.67
CA GLY A 36 11.04 11.11 -19.68
C GLY A 36 10.47 12.53 -19.84
N ARG A 37 9.60 12.95 -18.92
CA ARG A 37 8.93 14.25 -18.89
C ARG A 37 8.41 14.56 -17.49
N GLU A 38 7.91 15.75 -17.27
CA GLU A 38 7.17 16.08 -16.05
C GLU A 38 5.86 15.28 -15.97
N PRO A 39 5.49 14.79 -14.77
CA PRO A 39 4.21 14.14 -14.54
C PRO A 39 3.05 15.15 -14.58
N SER A 40 1.87 14.69 -14.94
CA SER A 40 0.64 15.38 -14.57
C SER A 40 0.38 15.22 -13.07
N LEU A 41 -0.51 16.05 -12.49
CA LEU A 41 -0.89 15.93 -11.08
C LEU A 41 -1.46 14.54 -10.75
N THR A 42 -2.23 13.97 -11.65
CA THR A 42 -2.77 12.60 -11.51
C THR A 42 -1.66 11.55 -11.48
N GLU A 43 -0.69 11.63 -12.39
CA GLU A 43 0.45 10.72 -12.41
C GLU A 43 1.30 10.87 -11.14
N LEU A 44 1.53 12.11 -10.68
CA LEU A 44 2.21 12.36 -9.42
C LEU A 44 1.50 11.67 -8.24
N GLY A 45 0.16 11.80 -8.18
CA GLY A 45 -0.66 11.13 -7.17
C GLY A 45 -0.57 9.60 -7.23
N ILE A 46 -0.57 9.02 -8.43
CA ILE A 46 -0.41 7.57 -8.62
C ILE A 46 0.95 7.11 -8.10
N PHE A 47 2.04 7.78 -8.50
CA PHE A 47 3.38 7.44 -8.02
C PHE A 47 3.53 7.63 -6.51
N SER A 48 2.93 8.69 -5.96
CA SER A 48 2.88 8.96 -4.52
C SER A 48 2.30 7.77 -3.75
N VAL A 49 1.14 7.27 -4.18
CA VAL A 49 0.50 6.12 -3.54
C VAL A 49 1.30 4.84 -3.73
N MET A 50 1.72 4.53 -4.95
CA MET A 50 2.47 3.30 -5.25
C MET A 50 3.83 3.23 -4.56
N TRP A 51 4.48 4.38 -4.36
CA TRP A 51 5.79 4.48 -3.70
C TRP A 51 5.68 4.83 -2.22
N SER A 52 4.47 4.91 -1.67
CA SER A 52 4.28 5.05 -0.23
C SER A 52 4.78 3.81 0.51
N GLU A 53 5.09 3.94 1.79
CA GLU A 53 5.48 2.80 2.63
C GLU A 53 4.40 1.72 2.66
N HIS A 54 3.12 2.13 2.63
CA HIS A 54 1.98 1.22 2.65
C HIS A 54 1.96 0.24 1.46
N CYS A 55 2.24 0.74 0.24
CA CYS A 55 2.19 -0.08 -0.98
C CYS A 55 3.54 -0.72 -1.32
N SER A 56 4.64 -0.02 -1.09
CA SER A 56 5.98 -0.43 -1.56
C SER A 56 6.81 -1.15 -0.51
N TYR A 57 6.50 -0.97 0.77
CA TYR A 57 7.34 -1.42 1.90
C TYR A 57 8.80 -0.94 1.78
N LYS A 58 9.00 0.24 1.15
CA LYS A 58 10.34 0.73 0.77
C LYS A 58 11.32 0.84 1.93
N SER A 59 10.84 1.14 3.13
CA SER A 59 11.66 1.26 4.34
C SER A 59 11.62 -0.01 5.21
N SER A 60 10.48 -0.67 5.30
CA SER A 60 10.27 -1.84 6.18
C SER A 60 10.69 -3.18 5.56
N ARG A 61 10.80 -3.26 4.22
CA ARG A 61 11.12 -4.50 3.51
C ARG A 61 12.39 -5.19 4.00
N VAL A 62 13.40 -4.41 4.37
CA VAL A 62 14.67 -4.94 4.89
C VAL A 62 14.43 -5.69 6.19
N TRP A 63 13.62 -5.15 7.08
CA TRP A 63 13.29 -5.73 8.37
C TRP A 63 12.33 -6.91 8.24
N LEU A 64 11.32 -6.79 7.38
CA LEU A 64 10.37 -7.88 7.12
C LEU A 64 11.09 -9.16 6.65
N LYS A 65 12.16 -9.02 5.86
CA LYS A 65 12.97 -10.14 5.40
C LYS A 65 13.78 -10.84 6.51
N THR A 66 13.93 -10.23 7.67
CA THR A 66 14.62 -10.84 8.82
C THR A 66 13.70 -11.70 9.67
N LEU A 67 12.39 -11.60 9.49
CA LEU A 67 11.43 -12.39 10.23
C LEU A 67 11.48 -13.87 9.80
N PRO A 68 11.39 -14.81 10.73
CA PRO A 68 11.32 -16.22 10.39
C PRO A 68 9.98 -16.53 9.71
N THR A 69 10.02 -16.91 8.45
CA THR A 69 8.84 -17.18 7.63
C THR A 69 8.75 -18.64 7.15
N SER A 70 9.69 -19.46 7.57
CA SER A 70 9.75 -20.88 7.23
C SER A 70 10.11 -21.71 8.47
N GLY A 71 9.66 -22.95 8.48
CA GLY A 71 9.94 -23.89 9.57
C GLY A 71 9.10 -25.15 9.42
N PRO A 72 9.37 -26.20 10.22
CA PRO A 72 8.71 -27.50 10.08
C PRO A 72 7.19 -27.46 10.32
N LYS A 73 6.70 -26.45 11.01
CA LYS A 73 5.26 -26.26 11.27
C LYS A 73 4.60 -25.22 10.35
N VAL A 74 5.33 -24.57 9.46
CA VAL A 74 4.76 -23.60 8.52
C VAL A 74 4.20 -24.35 7.33
N ILE A 75 2.86 -24.35 7.21
CA ILE A 75 2.16 -24.92 6.07
C ILE A 75 2.15 -23.90 4.94
N GLN A 76 1.86 -22.63 5.26
CA GLN A 76 1.82 -21.53 4.30
C GLN A 76 2.45 -20.27 4.89
N GLY A 77 3.47 -19.79 4.22
CA GLY A 77 4.21 -18.56 4.56
C GLY A 77 3.72 -17.36 3.78
N PRO A 78 4.51 -16.25 3.75
CA PRO A 78 4.19 -15.02 3.04
C PRO A 78 3.95 -15.22 1.54
N GLY A 79 3.03 -14.44 0.98
CA GLY A 79 2.67 -14.47 -0.44
C GLY A 79 1.19 -14.78 -0.67
N GLU A 80 0.51 -15.20 0.37
CA GLU A 80 -0.92 -15.50 0.38
C GLU A 80 -1.67 -14.57 1.37
N ASN A 81 -2.99 -14.69 1.41
CA ASN A 81 -3.84 -13.80 2.20
C ASN A 81 -3.68 -13.97 3.72
N ALA A 82 -3.34 -15.17 4.17
CA ALA A 82 -3.10 -15.45 5.58
C ALA A 82 -1.95 -16.44 5.76
N GLY A 83 -1.42 -16.55 6.97
CA GLY A 83 -0.47 -17.58 7.36
C GLY A 83 -1.18 -18.82 7.86
N VAL A 84 -0.58 -20.00 7.63
CA VAL A 84 -1.08 -21.28 8.14
C VAL A 84 0.05 -22.02 8.84
N VAL A 85 -0.21 -22.44 10.08
CA VAL A 85 0.73 -23.25 10.86
C VAL A 85 0.07 -24.54 11.34
N ASP A 86 0.83 -25.61 11.31
CA ASP A 86 0.43 -26.92 11.81
C ASP A 86 0.41 -26.94 13.35
N LEU A 87 -0.70 -27.36 13.93
CA LEU A 87 -0.87 -27.55 15.37
C LEU A 87 -0.67 -29.01 15.79
N GLY A 88 -0.58 -29.91 14.83
CA GLY A 88 -0.56 -31.34 15.05
C GLY A 88 -1.95 -31.99 14.98
N ASP A 89 -2.00 -33.31 14.98
CA ASP A 89 -3.24 -34.12 14.97
C ASP A 89 -4.19 -33.84 13.79
N GLY A 90 -3.68 -33.20 12.71
CA GLY A 90 -4.46 -32.83 11.55
C GLY A 90 -5.10 -31.43 11.64
N ASP A 91 -4.86 -30.72 12.73
CA ASP A 91 -5.34 -29.35 12.94
C ASP A 91 -4.33 -28.31 12.49
N CYS A 92 -4.79 -27.15 12.05
CA CYS A 92 -3.96 -26.00 11.74
C CYS A 92 -4.57 -24.69 12.23
N ALA A 93 -3.73 -23.71 12.47
CA ALA A 93 -4.17 -22.35 12.72
C ALA A 93 -4.00 -21.49 11.46
N VAL A 94 -5.08 -20.85 11.03
CA VAL A 94 -5.09 -19.86 9.96
C VAL A 94 -5.17 -18.48 10.61
N PHE A 95 -4.24 -17.59 10.29
CA PHE A 95 -4.18 -16.30 10.97
C PHE A 95 -3.75 -15.17 10.04
N LYS A 96 -4.22 -13.98 10.38
CA LYS A 96 -3.88 -12.72 9.74
C LYS A 96 -3.75 -11.63 10.78
N MET A 97 -2.83 -10.70 10.55
CA MET A 97 -2.70 -9.48 11.34
C MET A 97 -2.45 -8.31 10.40
N GLU A 98 -3.23 -7.25 10.54
CA GLU A 98 -2.99 -6.01 9.82
C GLU A 98 -3.47 -4.81 10.62
N SER A 99 -2.91 -3.63 10.34
CA SER A 99 -3.28 -2.37 10.98
C SER A 99 -4.34 -1.64 10.15
N HIS A 100 -5.41 -1.18 10.81
CA HIS A 100 -6.42 -0.27 10.25
C HIS A 100 -6.40 1.09 10.95
N ASN A 101 -5.21 1.62 11.18
CA ASN A 101 -5.01 2.83 11.96
C ASN A 101 -5.67 4.07 11.33
N HIS A 102 -5.44 4.35 10.05
CA HIS A 102 -5.96 5.56 9.40
C HIS A 102 -7.49 5.62 9.36
N PRO A 103 -8.22 4.58 8.89
CA PRO A 103 -9.67 4.59 8.94
C PRO A 103 -10.21 4.75 10.37
N SER A 104 -9.62 4.05 11.34
CA SER A 104 -10.06 4.07 12.75
C SER A 104 -9.77 5.41 13.44
N TYR A 105 -8.72 6.12 13.02
CA TYR A 105 -8.40 7.46 13.54
C TYR A 105 -9.43 8.50 13.10
N ILE A 106 -9.91 8.41 11.85
CA ILE A 106 -10.86 9.38 11.28
C ILE A 106 -12.30 9.05 11.69
N GLU A 107 -12.70 7.80 11.50
CA GLU A 107 -14.04 7.28 11.78
C GLU A 107 -13.95 5.95 12.53
N PRO A 108 -13.85 5.97 13.89
CA PRO A 108 -13.53 4.77 14.67
C PRO A 108 -14.46 3.58 14.44
N PHE A 109 -15.78 3.83 14.37
CA PHE A 109 -16.76 2.77 14.14
C PHE A 109 -16.62 2.14 12.75
N GLN A 110 -16.56 2.97 11.72
CA GLN A 110 -16.40 2.51 10.33
C GLN A 110 -15.03 1.86 10.11
N GLY A 111 -14.00 2.41 10.72
CA GLY A 111 -12.65 1.85 10.67
C GLY A 111 -12.57 0.47 11.31
N ALA A 112 -13.20 0.27 12.47
CA ALA A 112 -13.27 -1.04 13.12
C ALA A 112 -14.06 -2.05 12.28
N ALA A 113 -15.20 -1.65 11.72
CA ALA A 113 -16.00 -2.51 10.84
C ALA A 113 -15.21 -2.96 9.60
N THR A 114 -14.49 -2.04 8.96
CA THR A 114 -13.62 -2.33 7.82
C THR A 114 -12.46 -3.25 8.21
N GLY A 115 -11.86 -3.01 9.38
CA GLY A 115 -10.77 -3.84 9.90
C GLY A 115 -11.20 -5.29 10.11
N VAL A 116 -12.31 -5.50 10.80
CA VAL A 116 -12.87 -6.84 11.01
C VAL A 116 -13.23 -7.51 9.69
N GLY A 117 -13.95 -6.79 8.80
CA GLY A 117 -14.38 -7.33 7.52
C GLY A 117 -13.21 -7.71 6.61
N GLY A 118 -12.18 -6.88 6.54
CA GLY A 118 -10.97 -7.13 5.74
C GLY A 118 -10.19 -8.35 6.22
N ILE A 119 -9.98 -8.47 7.53
CA ILE A 119 -9.27 -9.62 8.12
C ILE A 119 -10.05 -10.92 7.94
N MET A 120 -11.36 -10.89 8.19
CA MET A 120 -12.22 -12.07 7.98
C MET A 120 -12.19 -12.52 6.53
N ARG A 121 -12.29 -11.57 5.58
CA ARG A 121 -12.19 -11.91 4.16
C ARG A 121 -10.88 -12.63 3.84
N ASP A 122 -9.76 -12.10 4.29
CA ASP A 122 -8.46 -12.69 4.00
C ASP A 122 -8.33 -14.11 4.57
N VAL A 123 -8.82 -14.34 5.79
CA VAL A 123 -8.81 -15.69 6.42
C VAL A 123 -9.74 -16.67 5.70
N PHE A 124 -10.92 -16.21 5.28
CA PHE A 124 -11.89 -17.10 4.62
C PHE A 124 -11.63 -17.37 3.14
N THR A 125 -10.76 -16.60 2.51
CA THR A 125 -10.38 -16.80 1.10
C THR A 125 -9.08 -17.60 0.92
N MET A 126 -8.59 -18.19 1.98
CA MET A 126 -7.42 -19.08 2.01
C MET A 126 -7.75 -20.47 1.44
#